data_19ef89d597c5ad1ccfa68b5f898729aa
#
_entry.id   19ef89d597c5ad1ccfa68b5f898729aa
#
_cell.length_a   1.000
_cell.length_b   1.000
_cell.length_c   1.000
_cell.angle_alpha   90.00
_cell.angle_beta   90.00
_cell.angle_gamma   90.00
#
_symmetry.space_group_name_H-M   'P 1'
#
loop_
_entity.id
_entity.type
_entity.pdbx_description
1 polymer ?
#
loop_
_entity_poly.entity_id
_entity_poly.type
_entity_poly.pdbx_seq_one_letter_code
_entity_poly.pdbx_strand_id
1 'polypeptide(L)'
;GLKQQPDESYLSYLSRTKTSKLWQTKDNALYDLTRDGATDLNRKTSLNPNIVYKTYTAEATHPTLIGKQKADYNMFLPFTVTGNVIGKATEKEWRENDGLVSVISSQHPFNQKYTQATDQNQKGIWQVTPTKHDWDHVDFVGQDSSDTVRTREELQQFWHSLADDLVQSEKLTSEQKAQA
;
A
#
# COMPACT_ATOMS: atom_id res chain seq x y z
N GLY A 1 -3.26 16.00 -22.43
CA GLY A 1 -3.44 14.80 -21.62
C GLY A 1 -3.13 13.51 -22.36
N LEU A 2 -3.03 12.42 -21.63
CA LEU A 2 -2.73 11.09 -22.23
C LEU A 2 -3.96 10.40 -22.85
N LYS A 3 -5.09 11.08 -22.98
CA LYS A 3 -6.29 10.51 -23.60
C LYS A 3 -6.07 10.31 -25.11
N GLN A 4 -6.51 9.17 -25.66
CA GLN A 4 -6.50 8.94 -27.10
C GLN A 4 -7.35 9.98 -27.81
N GLN A 5 -6.83 10.54 -28.92
CA GLN A 5 -7.56 11.49 -29.74
C GLN A 5 -8.61 10.78 -30.60
N PRO A 6 -9.71 11.43 -31.00
CA PRO A 6 -10.79 10.77 -31.76
C PRO A 6 -10.32 10.09 -33.05
N ASP A 7 -9.37 10.68 -33.76
CA ASP A 7 -8.87 10.17 -35.04
C ASP A 7 -7.48 9.51 -34.94
N GLU A 8 -7.03 9.21 -33.72
CA GLU A 8 -5.72 8.62 -33.46
C GLU A 8 -5.80 7.10 -33.43
N SER A 9 -4.97 6.41 -34.24
CA SER A 9 -4.85 4.97 -34.16
C SER A 9 -4.28 4.54 -32.79
N TYR A 10 -4.64 3.33 -32.32
CA TYR A 10 -4.17 2.80 -31.04
C TYR A 10 -2.62 2.72 -30.97
N LEU A 11 -1.97 2.38 -32.06
CA LEU A 11 -0.49 2.32 -32.12
C LEU A 11 0.14 3.71 -32.01
N SER A 12 -0.44 4.72 -32.67
CA SER A 12 -0.01 6.11 -32.56
C SER A 12 -0.20 6.64 -31.14
N TYR A 13 -1.36 6.36 -30.54
CA TYR A 13 -1.64 6.68 -29.14
C TYR A 13 -0.61 6.08 -28.18
N LEU A 14 -0.28 4.78 -28.32
CA LEU A 14 0.74 4.13 -27.48
C LEU A 14 2.12 4.75 -27.67
N SER A 15 2.52 5.04 -28.92
CA SER A 15 3.80 5.68 -29.22
C SER A 15 3.90 7.07 -28.57
N ARG A 16 2.87 7.91 -28.76
CA ARG A 16 2.79 9.24 -28.18
C ARG A 16 2.78 9.20 -26.65
N THR A 17 2.08 8.22 -26.08
CA THR A 17 2.03 8.02 -24.63
C THR A 17 3.40 7.67 -24.08
N LYS A 18 4.12 6.73 -24.70
CA LYS A 18 5.47 6.33 -24.29
C LYS A 18 6.49 7.48 -24.33
N THR A 19 6.37 8.39 -25.28
CA THR A 19 7.29 9.53 -25.47
C THR A 19 6.82 10.80 -24.75
N SER A 20 5.75 10.74 -24.01
CA SER A 20 5.18 11.89 -23.31
C SER A 20 6.17 12.48 -22.31
N LYS A 21 6.28 13.82 -22.32
CA LYS A 21 7.04 14.58 -21.30
C LYS A 21 6.51 14.38 -19.87
N LEU A 22 5.30 13.85 -19.73
CA LEU A 22 4.72 13.52 -18.43
C LEU A 22 5.56 12.52 -17.64
N TRP A 23 6.26 11.60 -18.34
CA TRP A 23 7.15 10.63 -17.71
C TRP A 23 8.51 11.21 -17.29
N GLN A 24 8.83 12.41 -17.78
CA GLN A 24 10.09 13.12 -17.49
C GLN A 24 9.96 14.12 -16.36
N THR A 25 8.73 14.50 -16.00
CA THR A 25 8.49 15.42 -14.87
C THR A 25 8.42 14.64 -13.55
N LYS A 26 8.93 15.27 -12.49
CA LYS A 26 8.79 14.79 -11.12
C LYS A 26 7.53 15.34 -10.42
N ASP A 27 6.78 16.20 -11.09
CA ASP A 27 5.54 16.79 -10.58
C ASP A 27 4.34 15.98 -11.07
N ASN A 28 4.24 14.74 -10.62
CA ASN A 28 3.10 13.85 -10.86
C ASN A 28 3.08 12.68 -9.89
N ALA A 29 1.89 12.13 -9.62
CA ALA A 29 1.69 11.03 -8.71
C ALA A 29 2.46 9.75 -9.08
N LEU A 30 2.77 9.52 -10.36
CA LEU A 30 3.54 8.35 -10.78
C LEU A 30 4.98 8.44 -10.31
N TYR A 31 5.57 9.64 -10.28
CA TYR A 31 6.90 9.81 -9.70
C TYR A 31 6.87 9.55 -8.19
N ASP A 32 5.88 10.07 -7.47
CA ASP A 32 5.75 9.88 -6.02
C ASP A 32 5.58 8.40 -5.64
N LEU A 33 5.03 7.59 -6.54
CA LEU A 33 4.92 6.13 -6.37
C LEU A 33 6.20 5.36 -6.70
N THR A 34 7.23 6.01 -7.24
CA THR A 34 8.54 5.37 -7.43
C THR A 34 9.34 5.33 -6.12
N ARG A 35 10.34 4.45 -6.02
CA ARG A 35 11.26 4.39 -4.87
C ARG A 35 11.99 5.73 -4.65
N ASP A 36 12.41 6.38 -5.73
CA ASP A 36 13.09 7.67 -5.67
C ASP A 36 12.14 8.77 -5.20
N GLY A 37 10.93 8.85 -5.76
CA GLY A 37 9.91 9.82 -5.36
C GLY A 37 9.48 9.65 -3.91
N ALA A 38 9.20 8.43 -3.47
CA ALA A 38 8.89 8.12 -2.08
C ALA A 38 10.05 8.48 -1.14
N THR A 39 11.30 8.22 -1.54
CA THR A 39 12.49 8.60 -0.77
C THR A 39 12.61 10.11 -0.64
N ASP A 40 12.41 10.85 -1.72
CA ASP A 40 12.45 12.32 -1.72
C ASP A 40 11.35 12.91 -0.83
N LEU A 41 10.14 12.35 -0.86
CA LEU A 41 9.04 12.74 0.02
C LEU A 41 9.36 12.46 1.47
N ASN A 42 9.84 11.26 1.78
CA ASN A 42 10.15 10.83 3.15
C ASN A 42 11.28 11.67 3.80
N ARG A 43 12.22 12.20 3.00
CA ARG A 43 13.24 13.14 3.50
C ARG A 43 12.68 14.49 3.94
N LYS A 44 11.53 14.89 3.38
CA LYS A 44 10.88 16.19 3.63
C LYS A 44 9.79 16.10 4.70
N THR A 45 9.44 14.90 5.13
CA THR A 45 8.37 14.66 6.11
C THR A 45 8.94 14.11 7.41
N SER A 46 8.26 14.43 8.50
CA SER A 46 8.57 13.92 9.84
C SER A 46 7.31 13.57 10.59
N LEU A 47 7.44 12.70 11.59
CA LEU A 47 6.32 12.34 12.46
C LEU A 47 5.96 13.51 13.37
N ASN A 48 4.67 13.78 13.46
CA ASN A 48 4.13 14.67 14.48
C ASN A 48 3.97 13.89 15.79
N PRO A 49 4.56 14.37 16.91
CA PRO A 49 4.52 13.65 18.18
C PRO A 49 3.11 13.53 18.78
N ASN A 50 2.13 14.28 18.27
CA ASN A 50 0.76 14.31 18.76
C ASN A 50 -0.21 13.45 17.94
N ILE A 51 0.27 12.76 16.89
CA ILE A 51 -0.57 11.94 15.99
C ILE A 51 -0.27 10.47 16.22
N VAL A 52 -1.32 9.64 16.24
CA VAL A 52 -1.24 8.18 16.16
C VAL A 52 -1.08 7.80 14.70
N TYR A 53 -0.03 7.05 14.39
CA TYR A 53 0.24 6.50 13.06
C TYR A 53 0.11 4.98 13.13
N LYS A 54 -0.75 4.40 12.31
CA LYS A 54 -0.94 2.96 12.21
C LYS A 54 -1.01 2.54 10.74
N THR A 55 -0.37 1.44 10.39
CA THR A 55 -0.36 0.90 9.02
C THR A 55 -0.97 -0.49 8.99
N TYR A 56 -1.64 -0.76 7.88
CA TYR A 56 -2.22 -2.06 7.55
C TYR A 56 -1.59 -2.52 6.25
N THR A 57 -1.00 -3.69 6.25
CA THR A 57 -0.30 -4.26 5.11
C THR A 57 -0.93 -5.56 4.69
N ALA A 58 -0.83 -5.88 3.41
CA ALA A 58 -1.39 -7.08 2.84
C ALA A 58 -0.41 -7.75 1.87
N GLU A 59 -0.59 -9.03 1.66
CA GLU A 59 0.18 -9.86 0.75
C GLU A 59 -0.74 -10.89 0.11
N ALA A 60 -0.66 -10.99 -1.23
CA ALA A 60 -1.36 -11.97 -2.04
C ALA A 60 -0.38 -12.60 -3.06
N THR A 61 0.77 -13.06 -2.58
CA THR A 61 1.82 -13.70 -3.38
C THR A 61 2.37 -14.94 -2.67
N HIS A 62 2.91 -15.87 -3.44
CA HIS A 62 3.56 -17.07 -2.90
C HIS A 62 4.96 -17.27 -3.50
N PRO A 63 5.88 -17.93 -2.75
CA PRO A 63 7.22 -18.18 -3.22
C PRO A 63 7.24 -19.23 -4.34
N THR A 64 8.10 -19.01 -5.32
CA THR A 64 8.43 -19.99 -6.35
C THR A 64 9.68 -20.77 -5.99
N LEU A 65 9.91 -21.90 -6.66
CA LEU A 65 11.11 -22.75 -6.46
C LEU A 65 12.43 -22.00 -6.66
N ILE A 66 12.43 -20.93 -7.45
CA ILE A 66 13.61 -20.09 -7.70
C ILE A 66 13.71 -18.88 -6.78
N GLY A 67 12.89 -18.85 -5.70
CA GLY A 67 12.93 -17.79 -4.70
C GLY A 67 12.35 -16.45 -5.13
N LYS A 68 11.63 -16.38 -6.24
CA LYS A 68 10.81 -15.23 -6.64
C LYS A 68 9.41 -15.38 -6.04
N GLN A 69 8.62 -14.30 -6.03
CA GLN A 69 7.21 -14.34 -5.66
C GLN A 69 6.33 -14.32 -6.92
N LYS A 70 5.17 -14.95 -6.84
CA LYS A 70 4.15 -14.99 -7.89
C LYS A 70 2.80 -14.66 -7.27
N ALA A 71 1.97 -13.94 -8.02
CA ALA A 71 0.62 -13.60 -7.63
C ALA A 71 -0.20 -14.86 -7.31
N ASP A 72 -0.96 -14.81 -6.22
CA ASP A 72 -1.90 -15.85 -5.84
C ASP A 72 -3.09 -15.91 -6.80
N TYR A 73 -3.77 -17.05 -6.82
CA TYR A 73 -4.90 -17.28 -7.75
C TYR A 73 -6.10 -16.39 -7.44
N ASN A 74 -6.23 -15.93 -6.19
CA ASN A 74 -7.30 -15.06 -5.72
C ASN A 74 -6.94 -13.56 -5.84
N MET A 75 -5.73 -13.22 -6.29
CA MET A 75 -5.38 -11.81 -6.53
C MET A 75 -6.30 -11.22 -7.59
N PHE A 76 -6.80 -10.00 -7.34
CA PHE A 76 -7.59 -9.24 -8.31
C PHE A 76 -6.92 -9.24 -9.68
N LEU A 77 -7.61 -9.75 -10.68
CA LEU A 77 -7.03 -10.07 -12.00
C LEU A 77 -6.21 -8.92 -12.61
N PRO A 78 -6.65 -7.64 -12.57
CA PRO A 78 -5.84 -6.53 -13.08
C PRO A 78 -4.48 -6.36 -12.38
N PHE A 79 -4.33 -6.80 -11.13
CA PHE A 79 -3.09 -6.68 -10.35
C PHE A 79 -2.14 -7.86 -10.51
N THR A 80 -2.59 -8.95 -11.12
CA THR A 80 -1.75 -10.14 -11.34
C THR A 80 -0.47 -9.82 -12.12
N VAL A 81 -0.56 -8.93 -13.12
CA VAL A 81 0.60 -8.52 -13.91
C VAL A 81 1.60 -7.74 -13.07
N THR A 82 1.15 -6.71 -12.37
CA THR A 82 2.00 -5.87 -11.51
C THR A 82 2.55 -6.66 -10.33
N GLY A 83 1.74 -7.49 -9.69
CA GLY A 83 2.16 -8.38 -8.61
C GLY A 83 3.28 -9.35 -9.03
N ASN A 84 3.18 -9.93 -10.23
CA ASN A 84 4.23 -10.77 -10.78
C ASN A 84 5.50 -9.98 -11.18
N VAL A 85 5.39 -8.72 -11.56
CA VAL A 85 6.54 -7.85 -11.83
C VAL A 85 7.26 -7.52 -10.52
N ILE A 86 6.54 -7.07 -9.50
CA ILE A 86 7.09 -6.79 -8.16
C ILE A 86 7.73 -8.05 -7.57
N GLY A 87 7.07 -9.21 -7.70
CA GLY A 87 7.56 -10.50 -7.22
C GLY A 87 8.90 -10.95 -7.81
N LYS A 88 9.37 -10.29 -8.87
CA LYS A 88 10.68 -10.53 -9.50
C LYS A 88 11.74 -9.52 -9.08
N ALA A 89 11.46 -8.62 -8.14
CA ALA A 89 12.42 -7.62 -7.67
C ALA A 89 13.79 -8.24 -7.35
N THR A 90 14.83 -7.46 -7.53
CA THR A 90 16.22 -7.91 -7.28
C THR A 90 16.40 -8.20 -5.79
N GLU A 91 16.05 -7.27 -4.95
CA GLU A 91 16.11 -7.41 -3.49
C GLU A 91 14.95 -8.30 -3.01
N LYS A 92 15.27 -9.32 -2.23
CA LYS A 92 14.32 -10.35 -1.81
C LYS A 92 13.15 -9.77 -0.99
N GLU A 93 13.44 -8.84 -0.10
CA GLU A 93 12.48 -8.20 0.79
C GLU A 93 11.42 -7.35 0.09
N TRP A 94 11.65 -7.00 -1.19
CA TRP A 94 10.69 -6.24 -2.00
C TRP A 94 9.69 -7.11 -2.77
N ARG A 95 9.81 -8.44 -2.70
CA ARG A 95 9.07 -9.35 -3.57
C ARG A 95 7.66 -9.65 -3.10
N GLU A 96 7.46 -9.79 -1.78
CA GLU A 96 6.13 -9.96 -1.20
C GLU A 96 5.31 -8.70 -1.42
N ASN A 97 4.08 -8.84 -1.96
CA ASN A 97 3.29 -7.69 -2.38
C ASN A 97 1.78 -8.00 -2.44
N ASP A 98 0.99 -6.95 -2.44
CA ASP A 98 -0.46 -6.97 -2.54
C ASP A 98 -0.99 -6.79 -3.98
N GLY A 99 -0.12 -6.91 -4.97
CA GLY A 99 -0.41 -6.67 -6.38
C GLY A 99 -0.03 -5.29 -6.89
N LEU A 100 0.05 -4.26 -6.04
CA LEU A 100 0.46 -2.89 -6.36
C LEU A 100 1.65 -2.40 -5.56
N VAL A 101 1.79 -2.83 -4.30
CA VAL A 101 2.79 -2.32 -3.36
C VAL A 101 3.50 -3.48 -2.68
N SER A 102 4.81 -3.39 -2.56
CA SER A 102 5.59 -4.35 -1.75
C SER A 102 5.25 -4.21 -0.27
N VAL A 103 5.15 -5.32 0.44
CA VAL A 103 4.87 -5.36 1.88
C VAL A 103 5.82 -4.46 2.66
N ILE A 104 7.13 -4.56 2.39
CA ILE A 104 8.14 -3.75 3.09
C ILE A 104 7.91 -2.24 2.93
N SER A 105 7.45 -1.78 1.77
CA SER A 105 7.22 -0.35 1.53
C SER A 105 5.90 0.15 2.11
N SER A 106 4.94 -0.74 2.34
CA SER A 106 3.63 -0.40 2.93
C SER A 106 3.65 -0.34 4.47
N GLN A 107 4.72 -0.80 5.10
CA GLN A 107 4.82 -0.83 6.56
C GLN A 107 5.07 0.55 7.16
N HIS A 108 6.11 1.25 6.72
CA HIS A 108 6.46 2.59 7.20
C HIS A 108 7.55 3.22 6.30
N PRO A 109 7.73 4.55 6.31
CA PRO A 109 8.89 5.19 5.71
C PRO A 109 10.20 4.73 6.37
N PHE A 110 11.19 4.31 5.59
CA PHE A 110 12.42 3.67 6.11
C PHE A 110 13.26 4.54 7.06
N ASN A 111 13.13 5.86 6.94
CA ASN A 111 13.84 6.84 7.77
C ASN A 111 13.06 7.27 9.01
N GLN A 112 11.89 6.70 9.27
CA GLN A 112 11.03 7.06 10.39
C GLN A 112 10.94 5.93 11.43
N LYS A 113 10.71 6.31 12.69
CA LYS A 113 10.59 5.36 13.80
C LYS A 113 9.33 4.52 13.68
N TYR A 114 9.46 3.24 13.99
CA TYR A 114 8.32 2.31 13.99
C TYR A 114 8.42 1.30 15.14
N THR A 115 7.31 0.67 15.44
CA THR A 115 7.16 -0.46 16.34
C THR A 115 6.06 -1.40 15.83
N GLN A 116 6.00 -2.61 16.33
CA GLN A 116 4.84 -3.47 16.09
C GLN A 116 3.63 -2.91 16.82
N ALA A 117 2.46 -2.95 16.18
CA ALA A 117 1.22 -2.52 16.80
C ALA A 117 0.87 -3.44 17.98
N THR A 118 0.37 -2.82 19.03
CA THR A 118 -0.16 -3.50 20.23
C THR A 118 -1.58 -3.02 20.48
N ASP A 119 -2.22 -3.51 21.55
CA ASP A 119 -3.55 -3.06 21.99
C ASP A 119 -3.55 -1.60 22.49
N GLN A 120 -2.36 -1.03 22.70
CA GLN A 120 -2.21 0.36 23.14
C GLN A 120 -1.67 1.22 22.01
N ASN A 121 -2.46 2.22 21.61
CA ASN A 121 -2.03 3.20 20.61
C ASN A 121 -0.97 4.16 21.17
N GLN A 122 0.07 4.42 20.38
CA GLN A 122 1.16 5.35 20.71
C GLN A 122 1.18 6.50 19.69
N LYS A 123 1.56 7.70 20.16
CA LYS A 123 1.73 8.86 19.29
C LYS A 123 3.18 9.04 18.86
N GLY A 124 3.39 9.65 17.69
CA GLY A 124 4.71 10.02 17.19
C GLY A 124 5.59 8.87 16.71
N ILE A 125 5.01 7.70 16.50
CA ILE A 125 5.70 6.50 15.99
C ILE A 125 4.75 5.70 15.09
N TRP A 126 5.27 5.11 14.02
CA TRP A 126 4.52 4.16 13.20
C TRP A 126 4.29 2.86 13.95
N GLN A 127 3.04 2.41 14.02
CA GLN A 127 2.64 1.15 14.59
C GLN A 127 2.21 0.23 13.45
N VAL A 128 3.04 -0.76 13.16
CA VAL A 128 2.85 -1.69 12.04
C VAL A 128 2.01 -2.86 12.52
N THR A 129 0.83 -3.05 11.95
CA THR A 129 0.00 -4.22 12.23
C THR A 129 0.56 -5.47 11.54
N PRO A 130 0.23 -6.68 12.01
CA PRO A 130 0.57 -7.90 11.31
C PRO A 130 0.07 -7.85 9.86
N THR A 131 0.91 -8.28 8.92
CA THR A 131 0.55 -8.37 7.50
C THR A 131 -0.63 -9.34 7.32
N LYS A 132 -1.64 -8.91 6.57
CA LYS A 132 -2.75 -9.78 6.19
C LYS A 132 -2.34 -10.65 5.00
N HIS A 133 -2.34 -11.95 5.20
CA HIS A 133 -2.06 -12.92 4.15
C HIS A 133 -3.33 -13.23 3.35
N ASP A 134 -3.16 -13.57 2.08
CA ASP A 134 -4.24 -13.81 1.12
C ASP A 134 -5.14 -12.57 0.88
N TRP A 135 -4.62 -11.38 1.15
CA TRP A 135 -5.28 -10.10 0.86
C TRP A 135 -4.50 -9.35 -0.20
N ASP A 136 -5.18 -8.89 -1.24
CA ASP A 136 -4.63 -7.96 -2.21
C ASP A 136 -5.00 -6.49 -1.88
N HIS A 137 -4.53 -5.58 -2.72
CA HIS A 137 -4.68 -4.14 -2.48
C HIS A 137 -6.13 -3.66 -2.37
N VAL A 138 -7.08 -4.30 -3.06
CA VAL A 138 -8.50 -3.89 -3.07
C VAL A 138 -9.37 -4.66 -2.08
N ASP A 139 -8.85 -5.70 -1.45
CA ASP A 139 -9.60 -6.47 -0.45
C ASP A 139 -9.98 -5.64 0.76
N PHE A 140 -9.13 -4.70 1.16
CA PHE A 140 -9.44 -3.77 2.26
C PHE A 140 -10.71 -2.94 2.04
N VAL A 141 -11.09 -2.71 0.80
CA VAL A 141 -12.27 -1.93 0.42
C VAL A 141 -13.37 -2.78 -0.22
N GLY A 142 -13.15 -4.08 -0.32
CA GLY A 142 -14.14 -5.03 -0.83
C GLY A 142 -14.51 -4.81 -2.30
N GLN A 143 -13.57 -4.38 -3.13
CA GLN A 143 -13.82 -4.11 -4.56
C GLN A 143 -13.62 -5.33 -5.46
N ASP A 144 -13.00 -6.40 -4.97
CA ASP A 144 -12.89 -7.65 -5.73
C ASP A 144 -14.10 -8.56 -5.47
N SER A 145 -15.10 -8.43 -6.34
CA SER A 145 -16.30 -9.30 -6.30
C SER A 145 -16.01 -10.73 -6.78
N SER A 146 -14.84 -10.99 -7.34
CA SER A 146 -14.40 -12.32 -7.80
C SER A 146 -13.62 -13.09 -6.75
N ASP A 147 -13.21 -12.45 -5.67
CA ASP A 147 -12.51 -13.11 -4.57
C ASP A 147 -13.45 -14.09 -3.85
N THR A 148 -13.08 -15.37 -3.91
CA THR A 148 -13.82 -16.48 -3.28
C THR A 148 -13.18 -16.92 -1.96
N VAL A 149 -12.02 -16.37 -1.61
CA VAL A 149 -11.25 -16.70 -0.40
C VAL A 149 -11.69 -15.83 0.76
N ARG A 150 -11.97 -14.56 0.48
CA ARG A 150 -12.37 -13.59 1.49
C ARG A 150 -13.86 -13.61 1.74
N THR A 151 -14.24 -13.67 2.99
CA THR A 151 -15.64 -13.57 3.37
C THR A 151 -16.04 -12.11 3.65
N ARG A 152 -17.34 -11.84 3.49
CA ARG A 152 -17.90 -10.54 3.85
C ARG A 152 -17.72 -10.25 5.34
N GLU A 153 -17.78 -11.27 6.17
CA GLU A 153 -17.59 -11.19 7.61
C GLU A 153 -16.17 -10.77 7.98
N GLU A 154 -15.14 -11.29 7.30
CA GLU A 154 -13.74 -10.89 7.53
C GLU A 154 -13.52 -9.43 7.22
N LEU A 155 -14.09 -8.92 6.12
CA LEU A 155 -14.01 -7.51 5.78
C LEU A 155 -14.75 -6.63 6.81
N GLN A 156 -15.92 -7.05 7.26
CA GLN A 156 -16.66 -6.35 8.31
C GLN A 156 -15.88 -6.33 9.62
N GLN A 157 -15.29 -7.42 10.04
CA GLN A 157 -14.45 -7.50 11.23
C GLN A 157 -13.25 -6.54 11.14
N PHE A 158 -12.60 -6.47 9.98
CA PHE A 158 -11.52 -5.51 9.75
C PHE A 158 -11.98 -4.06 9.97
N TRP A 159 -13.10 -3.67 9.37
CA TRP A 159 -13.63 -2.31 9.48
C TRP A 159 -14.15 -1.99 10.88
N HIS A 160 -14.73 -2.96 11.61
CA HIS A 160 -15.08 -2.81 13.01
C HIS A 160 -13.84 -2.58 13.88
N SER A 161 -12.79 -3.39 13.70
CA SER A 161 -11.52 -3.22 14.42
C SER A 161 -10.89 -1.86 14.16
N LEU A 162 -10.94 -1.37 12.92
CA LEU A 162 -10.44 -0.05 12.57
C LEU A 162 -11.25 1.06 13.26
N ALA A 163 -12.57 0.94 13.31
CA ALA A 163 -13.43 1.89 13.99
C ALA A 163 -13.14 1.92 15.51
N ASP A 164 -12.95 0.76 16.14
CA ASP A 164 -12.58 0.66 17.55
C ASP A 164 -11.23 1.30 17.83
N ASP A 165 -10.23 1.08 16.96
CA ASP A 165 -8.92 1.74 17.04
C ASP A 165 -9.02 3.26 16.97
N LEU A 166 -9.88 3.79 16.10
CA LEU A 166 -10.12 5.24 16.00
C LEU A 166 -10.73 5.81 17.30
N VAL A 167 -11.73 5.13 17.87
CA VAL A 167 -12.36 5.53 19.13
C VAL A 167 -11.35 5.51 20.29
N GLN A 168 -10.50 4.49 20.37
CA GLN A 168 -9.45 4.42 21.38
C GLN A 168 -8.42 5.54 21.23
N SER A 169 -8.02 5.85 20.00
CA SER A 169 -7.08 6.95 19.72
C SER A 169 -7.65 8.31 20.11
N GLU A 170 -8.95 8.51 19.95
CA GLU A 170 -9.64 9.73 20.35
C GLU A 170 -9.70 9.87 21.87
N LYS A 171 -10.00 8.80 22.61
CA LYS A 171 -9.96 8.76 24.07
C LYS A 171 -8.57 9.11 24.61
N LEU A 172 -7.52 8.53 24.08
CA LEU A 172 -6.14 8.83 24.43
C LEU A 172 -5.82 10.33 24.30
N THR A 173 -6.34 10.96 23.25
CA THR A 173 -6.15 12.40 23.01
C THR A 173 -6.92 13.25 24.02
N SER A 174 -8.11 12.84 24.41
CA SER A 174 -8.95 13.54 25.37
C SER A 174 -8.39 13.47 26.79
N GLU A 175 -7.89 12.32 27.21
CA GLU A 175 -7.24 12.12 28.51
C GLU A 175 -5.98 12.96 28.67
N GLN A 176 -5.16 13.04 27.63
CA GLN A 176 -3.95 13.89 27.65
C GLN A 176 -4.27 15.38 27.73
N LYS A 177 -5.39 15.84 27.15
CA LYS A 177 -5.82 17.23 27.26
C LYS A 177 -6.40 17.56 28.66
N ALA A 178 -6.94 16.59 29.35
CA ALA A 178 -7.47 16.75 30.69
C ALA A 178 -6.37 16.79 31.78
N GLN A 179 -5.16 16.31 31.45
CA GLN A 179 -4.01 16.27 32.36
C GLN A 179 -3.02 17.44 32.14
N ALA A 180 -3.23 18.26 31.12
CA ALA A 180 -2.39 19.41 30.75
C ALA A 180 -3.06 20.74 31.19
#